data_c33cdc81e09ddaa77c86241e11c0fb64
#
_entry.id   c33cdc81e09ddaa77c86241e11c0fb64
#
_cell.length_a   1.000
_cell.length_b   1.000
_cell.length_c   1.000
_cell.angle_alpha   90.00
_cell.angle_beta   90.00
_cell.angle_gamma   90.00
#
_symmetry.space_group_name_H-M   'P 1'
#
loop_
_entity.id
_entity.type
_entity.pdbx_description
1 polymer ?
#
loop_
_entity_poly.entity_id
_entity_poly.type
_entity_poly.pdbx_seq_one_letter_code
_entity_poly.pdbx_strand_id
1 'polypeptide(L)'
;GDKTKFSNQLEYTETWQPKRLFFNTSSWFYKSQDEFKKATEGKLTSIDIGVYYPLKGLSNNEVAAIASSQHLCQGFGRLTTRGSQSEYVEFLKGDKPKDKTDIFAGINTTWNRLDDGGEIGDILYEVEQNFDFVNPSKHLPSLVMAYQKIQLLNDNYWRDIKLQQITDIIEACAG
;
A
#
# COMPACT_ATOMS: atom_id res chain seq x y z
N GLY A 1 -5.36 -11.06 -19.95
CA GLY A 1 -4.26 -11.73 -20.62
C GLY A 1 -4.71 -12.62 -21.80
N ASP A 2 -3.79 -12.92 -22.67
CA ASP A 2 -4.04 -13.77 -23.83
C ASP A 2 -3.85 -15.25 -23.45
N LYS A 3 -4.92 -16.02 -23.41
CA LYS A 3 -4.92 -17.45 -23.05
C LYS A 3 -4.15 -18.34 -24.06
N THR A 4 -3.81 -17.84 -25.23
CA THR A 4 -3.05 -18.57 -26.24
C THR A 4 -1.54 -18.46 -26.05
N LYS A 5 -1.09 -17.54 -25.19
CA LYS A 5 0.31 -17.32 -24.88
C LYS A 5 0.67 -18.04 -23.59
N PHE A 6 1.88 -18.62 -23.55
CA PHE A 6 2.44 -19.25 -22.36
C PHE A 6 1.52 -20.31 -21.72
N SER A 7 0.94 -21.18 -22.54
CA SER A 7 -0.03 -22.20 -22.10
C SER A 7 0.49 -23.10 -20.97
N ASN A 8 1.80 -23.38 -20.94
CA ASN A 8 2.46 -24.13 -19.87
C ASN A 8 2.42 -23.45 -18.49
N GLN A 9 2.27 -22.13 -18.45
CA GLN A 9 2.14 -21.38 -17.20
C GLN A 9 0.70 -21.40 -16.67
N LEU A 10 -0.27 -21.63 -17.53
CA LEU A 10 -1.70 -21.65 -17.17
C LEU A 10 -2.13 -22.92 -16.43
N GLU A 11 -1.22 -23.89 -16.24
CA GLU A 11 -1.40 -24.99 -15.29
C GLU A 11 -1.32 -24.51 -13.83
N TYR A 12 -0.61 -23.39 -13.58
CA TYR A 12 -0.29 -22.89 -12.23
C TYR A 12 -0.91 -21.54 -11.94
N THR A 13 -1.39 -20.81 -12.94
CA THR A 13 -1.95 -19.48 -12.80
C THR A 13 -3.03 -19.18 -13.82
N GLU A 14 -3.89 -18.25 -13.52
CA GLU A 14 -4.92 -17.75 -14.43
C GLU A 14 -4.45 -16.52 -15.21
N THR A 15 -5.13 -16.24 -16.32
CA THR A 15 -4.90 -14.99 -17.03
C THR A 15 -5.44 -13.83 -16.23
N TRP A 16 -4.59 -12.80 -16.05
CA TRP A 16 -4.99 -11.56 -15.40
C TRP A 16 -5.12 -10.43 -16.43
N GLN A 17 -6.14 -9.57 -16.25
CA GLN A 17 -6.36 -8.39 -17.05
C GLN A 17 -6.33 -7.14 -16.17
N PRO A 18 -5.36 -6.22 -16.36
CA PRO A 18 -5.36 -4.95 -15.66
C PRO A 18 -6.60 -4.14 -16.01
N LYS A 19 -7.27 -3.60 -15.00
CA LYS A 19 -8.48 -2.79 -15.19
C LYS A 19 -8.16 -1.37 -15.65
N ARG A 20 -6.98 -0.84 -15.27
CA ARG A 20 -6.54 0.50 -15.66
C ARG A 20 -5.03 0.58 -15.78
N LEU A 21 -4.61 1.53 -16.60
CA LEU A 21 -3.21 1.83 -16.85
C LEU A 21 -2.96 3.30 -16.59
N PHE A 22 -1.97 3.59 -15.77
CA PHE A 22 -1.44 4.92 -15.55
C PHE A 22 0.01 5.00 -16.03
N PHE A 23 0.41 6.18 -16.49
CA PHE A 23 1.79 6.51 -16.77
C PHE A 23 2.33 7.37 -15.64
N ASN A 24 3.37 6.91 -14.95
CA ASN A 24 4.08 7.72 -13.96
C ASN A 24 4.89 8.78 -14.71
N THR A 25 4.69 10.04 -14.37
CA THR A 25 5.27 11.18 -15.07
C THR A 25 5.81 12.23 -14.10
N SER A 26 6.70 13.07 -14.60
CA SER A 26 7.29 14.18 -13.85
C SER A 26 7.57 15.35 -14.79
N SER A 27 8.01 16.47 -14.25
CA SER A 27 8.38 17.65 -15.05
C SER A 27 9.43 17.34 -16.15
N TRP A 28 10.21 16.29 -15.96
CA TRP A 28 11.22 15.84 -16.92
C TRP A 28 10.64 15.47 -18.30
N PHE A 29 9.41 15.00 -18.36
CA PHE A 29 8.74 14.58 -19.59
C PHE A 29 8.04 15.72 -20.35
N TYR A 30 8.17 16.97 -19.86
CA TYR A 30 7.53 18.14 -20.45
C TYR A 30 8.58 19.13 -20.97
N LYS A 31 8.22 19.88 -22.02
CA LYS A 31 9.13 20.85 -22.66
C LYS A 31 9.45 22.04 -21.78
N SER A 32 8.56 22.37 -20.83
CA SER A 32 8.74 23.48 -19.90
C SER A 32 7.99 23.24 -18.60
N GLN A 33 8.37 23.99 -17.54
CA GLN A 33 7.67 23.98 -16.26
C GLN A 33 6.22 24.48 -16.39
N ASP A 34 5.96 25.43 -17.28
CA ASP A 34 4.60 25.94 -17.52
C ASP A 34 3.71 24.88 -18.15
N GLU A 35 4.24 24.10 -19.08
CA GLU A 35 3.52 22.97 -19.68
C GLU A 35 3.21 21.90 -18.63
N PHE A 36 4.16 21.55 -17.79
CA PHE A 36 3.96 20.62 -16.69
C PHE A 36 2.90 21.13 -15.70
N LYS A 37 2.98 22.40 -15.30
CA LYS A 37 1.99 23.00 -14.39
C LYS A 37 0.58 22.94 -14.97
N LYS A 38 0.39 23.27 -16.24
CA LYS A 38 -0.91 23.12 -16.92
C LYS A 38 -1.40 21.67 -16.92
N ALA A 39 -0.49 20.70 -17.09
CA ALA A 39 -0.83 19.28 -17.03
C ALA A 39 -1.27 18.86 -15.62
N THR A 40 -0.61 19.33 -14.55
CA THR A 40 -0.99 19.05 -13.17
C THR A 40 -2.38 19.60 -12.81
N GLU A 41 -2.75 20.75 -13.34
CA GLU A 41 -4.06 21.37 -13.14
C GLU A 41 -5.19 20.63 -13.90
N GLY A 42 -4.87 19.96 -15.01
CA GLY A 42 -5.86 19.36 -15.91
C GLY A 42 -5.92 17.84 -15.90
N LYS A 43 -4.88 17.19 -16.39
CA LYS A 43 -4.91 15.77 -16.75
C LYS A 43 -4.21 14.83 -15.78
N LEU A 44 -3.30 15.35 -14.95
CA LEU A 44 -2.55 14.53 -14.03
C LEU A 44 -3.29 14.34 -12.70
N THR A 45 -3.07 13.19 -12.10
CA THR A 45 -3.44 12.90 -10.70
C THR A 45 -2.17 13.04 -9.87
N SER A 46 -2.25 13.84 -8.80
CA SER A 46 -1.20 13.93 -7.79
C SER A 46 -1.42 12.90 -6.70
N ILE A 47 -0.35 12.24 -6.30
CA ILE A 47 -0.34 11.27 -5.20
C ILE A 47 0.71 11.75 -4.21
N ASP A 48 0.33 11.93 -2.93
CA ASP A 48 1.30 12.19 -1.89
C ASP A 48 1.98 10.88 -1.50
N ILE A 49 3.27 10.78 -1.81
CA ILE A 49 4.09 9.62 -1.46
C ILE A 49 4.90 9.83 -0.18
N GLY A 50 4.76 10.99 0.47
CA GLY A 50 5.47 11.33 1.70
C GLY A 50 4.75 10.93 2.99
N VAL A 51 3.74 10.05 2.91
CA VAL A 51 2.98 9.57 4.08
C VAL A 51 3.91 9.06 5.17
N TYR A 52 3.68 9.51 6.39
CA TYR A 52 4.44 9.09 7.56
C TYR A 52 3.70 8.01 8.33
N TYR A 53 4.42 6.98 8.73
CA TYR A 53 3.91 5.86 9.53
C TYR A 53 4.39 6.00 10.98
N PRO A 54 3.56 6.49 11.90
CA PRO A 54 3.99 6.75 13.28
C PRO A 54 4.58 5.54 14.00
N LEU A 55 3.98 4.37 13.82
CA LEU A 55 4.44 3.12 14.44
C LEU A 55 5.80 2.64 13.92
N LYS A 56 6.17 3.04 12.69
CA LYS A 56 7.49 2.72 12.13
C LYS A 56 8.52 3.82 12.38
N GLY A 57 8.06 5.01 12.76
CA GLY A 57 8.91 6.20 12.85
C GLY A 57 9.49 6.66 11.50
N LEU A 58 8.92 6.20 10.39
CA LEU A 58 9.44 6.40 9.03
C LEU A 58 8.34 6.89 8.09
N SER A 59 8.71 7.75 7.15
CA SER A 59 7.88 8.08 6.00
C SER A 59 8.06 7.06 4.86
N ASN A 60 7.15 7.07 3.90
CA ASN A 60 7.26 6.23 2.70
C ASN A 60 8.59 6.47 1.95
N ASN A 61 9.03 7.73 1.87
CA ASN A 61 10.29 8.07 1.21
C ASN A 61 11.50 7.47 1.96
N GLU A 62 11.46 7.46 3.29
CA GLU A 62 12.51 6.84 4.10
C GLU A 62 12.52 5.33 3.95
N VAL A 63 11.34 4.68 3.92
CA VAL A 63 11.20 3.24 3.63
C VAL A 63 11.74 2.91 2.23
N ALA A 64 11.38 3.72 1.22
CA ALA A 64 11.88 3.56 -0.14
C ALA A 64 13.41 3.75 -0.23
N ALA A 65 13.97 4.72 0.50
CA ALA A 65 15.41 4.95 0.57
C ALA A 65 16.14 3.76 1.20
N ILE A 66 15.61 3.20 2.29
CA ILE A 66 16.16 1.99 2.93
C ILE A 66 16.14 0.81 1.95
N ALA A 67 15.02 0.60 1.27
CA ALA A 67 14.91 -0.45 0.26
C ALA A 67 15.90 -0.24 -0.90
N SER A 68 16.01 0.97 -1.42
CA SER A 68 16.93 1.33 -2.50
C SER A 68 18.40 1.21 -2.09
N SER A 69 18.73 1.41 -0.81
CA SER A 69 20.11 1.27 -0.30
C SER A 69 20.64 -0.16 -0.39
N GLN A 70 19.78 -1.15 -0.56
CA GLN A 70 20.18 -2.54 -0.80
C GLN A 70 20.83 -2.74 -2.18
N HIS A 71 20.67 -1.79 -3.10
CA HIS A 71 21.40 -1.75 -4.38
C HIS A 71 22.82 -1.20 -4.18
N LEU A 72 23.66 -1.98 -3.52
CA LEU A 72 25.00 -1.56 -3.06
C LEU A 72 25.91 -1.05 -4.19
N CYS A 73 25.80 -1.63 -5.37
CA CYS A 73 26.64 -1.28 -6.53
C CYS A 73 26.22 0.04 -7.21
N GLN A 74 25.01 0.55 -6.95
CA GLN A 74 24.46 1.74 -7.60
C GLN A 74 24.44 2.99 -6.70
N GLY A 75 24.71 2.82 -5.40
CA GLY A 75 24.78 3.92 -4.44
C GLY A 75 23.44 4.62 -4.17
N PHE A 76 22.33 3.97 -4.43
CA PHE A 76 20.98 4.50 -4.15
C PHE A 76 20.69 4.55 -2.65
N GLY A 77 19.64 5.31 -2.26
CA GLY A 77 19.06 5.31 -0.92
C GLY A 77 19.82 6.10 0.14
N ARG A 78 20.83 6.88 -0.23
CA ARG A 78 21.65 7.64 0.73
C ARG A 78 21.00 8.92 1.24
N LEU A 79 20.15 9.55 0.42
CA LEU A 79 19.47 10.80 0.75
C LEU A 79 17.98 10.61 0.55
N THR A 80 17.21 11.08 1.52
CA THR A 80 15.76 11.16 1.45
C THR A 80 15.27 12.38 2.18
N THR A 81 14.08 12.83 1.83
CA THR A 81 13.36 13.91 2.51
C THR A 81 12.19 13.33 3.28
N ARG A 82 11.90 13.91 4.45
CA ARG A 82 10.70 13.63 5.22
C ARG A 82 9.66 14.69 4.93
N GLY A 83 8.39 14.28 4.85
CA GLY A 83 7.27 15.19 4.61
C GLY A 83 6.56 14.90 3.29
N SER A 84 5.53 15.68 3.02
CA SER A 84 4.71 15.54 1.81
C SER A 84 5.55 15.72 0.55
N GLN A 85 5.39 14.78 -0.37
CA GLN A 85 6.03 14.79 -1.68
C GLN A 85 5.06 14.26 -2.72
N SER A 86 4.82 15.03 -3.76
CA SER A 86 3.89 14.66 -4.83
C SER A 86 4.58 13.91 -5.95
N GLU A 87 4.02 12.76 -6.30
CA GLU A 87 4.23 12.07 -7.56
C GLU A 87 3.00 12.25 -8.46
N TYR A 88 3.19 12.13 -9.75
CA TYR A 88 2.14 12.41 -10.72
C TYR A 88 1.93 11.22 -11.65
N VAL A 89 0.66 10.89 -11.88
CA VAL A 89 0.27 9.86 -12.84
C VAL A 89 -0.75 10.40 -13.84
N GLU A 90 -0.59 9.98 -15.10
CA GLU A 90 -1.55 10.24 -16.18
C GLU A 90 -2.36 8.97 -16.45
N PHE A 91 -3.69 9.09 -16.43
CA PHE A 91 -4.54 7.98 -16.82
C PHE A 91 -4.45 7.77 -18.35
N LEU A 92 -4.08 6.55 -18.76
CA LEU A 92 -3.95 6.22 -20.18
C LEU A 92 -5.12 5.41 -20.71
N LYS A 93 -5.56 4.37 -19.99
CA LYS A 93 -6.55 3.41 -20.51
C LYS A 93 -7.24 2.62 -19.40
N GLY A 94 -8.43 2.12 -19.71
CA GLY A 94 -9.22 1.22 -18.85
C GLY A 94 -10.32 1.93 -18.09
N ASP A 95 -10.66 1.45 -16.91
CA ASP A 95 -11.74 1.97 -16.08
C ASP A 95 -11.28 3.27 -15.39
N LYS A 96 -11.76 4.41 -15.89
CA LYS A 96 -11.38 5.70 -15.32
C LYS A 96 -12.02 5.87 -13.93
N PRO A 97 -11.23 6.20 -12.88
CA PRO A 97 -11.77 6.52 -11.58
C PRO A 97 -12.73 7.72 -11.64
N LYS A 98 -13.83 7.66 -10.89
CA LYS A 98 -14.75 8.81 -10.75
C LYS A 98 -14.07 9.96 -10.01
N ASP A 99 -13.36 9.64 -8.93
CA ASP A 99 -12.48 10.55 -8.23
C ASP A 99 -11.05 10.40 -8.81
N LYS A 100 -10.52 11.50 -9.33
CA LYS A 100 -9.16 11.52 -9.90
C LYS A 100 -8.07 11.20 -8.87
N THR A 101 -8.34 11.42 -7.59
CA THR A 101 -7.37 11.19 -6.51
C THR A 101 -7.35 9.73 -6.07
N ASP A 102 -8.39 8.97 -6.33
CA ASP A 102 -8.50 7.56 -5.97
C ASP A 102 -8.04 6.64 -7.12
N ILE A 103 -6.74 6.47 -7.26
CA ILE A 103 -6.15 5.56 -8.25
C ILE A 103 -6.48 4.09 -7.97
N PHE A 104 -6.90 3.76 -6.75
CA PHE A 104 -7.29 2.41 -6.29
C PHE A 104 -8.80 2.18 -6.34
N ALA A 105 -9.58 3.12 -6.87
CA ALA A 105 -11.04 3.00 -6.96
C ALA A 105 -11.49 1.62 -7.49
N GLY A 106 -12.39 0.98 -6.76
CA GLY A 106 -12.90 -0.36 -7.09
C GLY A 106 -11.93 -1.52 -6.82
N ILE A 107 -10.79 -1.25 -6.16
CA ILE A 107 -9.92 -2.28 -5.59
C ILE A 107 -10.23 -2.36 -4.09
N ASN A 108 -10.63 -3.53 -3.63
CA ASN A 108 -10.83 -3.74 -2.20
C ASN A 108 -9.48 -3.92 -1.52
N THR A 109 -9.03 -2.90 -0.79
CA THR A 109 -7.77 -2.89 -0.02
C THR A 109 -7.99 -3.15 1.47
N THR A 110 -9.24 -3.42 1.88
CA THR A 110 -9.62 -3.67 3.27
C THR A 110 -9.58 -5.16 3.61
N TRP A 111 -9.77 -5.47 4.89
CA TRP A 111 -9.88 -6.85 5.37
C TRP A 111 -11.05 -7.62 4.76
N ASN A 112 -12.11 -6.94 4.31
CA ASN A 112 -13.26 -7.55 3.61
C ASN A 112 -12.90 -8.21 2.27
N ARG A 113 -11.66 -8.11 1.81
CA ARG A 113 -11.15 -8.88 0.66
C ARG A 113 -10.89 -10.36 0.98
N LEU A 114 -10.80 -10.70 2.26
CA LEU A 114 -10.65 -12.06 2.75
C LEU A 114 -11.99 -12.56 3.26
N ASP A 115 -12.32 -13.80 2.96
CA ASP A 115 -13.47 -14.47 3.56
C ASP A 115 -13.27 -14.48 5.09
N ASP A 116 -14.30 -14.09 5.83
CA ASP A 116 -14.28 -13.91 7.28
C ASP A 116 -13.33 -12.80 7.81
N GLY A 117 -12.76 -11.98 6.92
CA GLY A 117 -11.85 -10.90 7.30
C GLY A 117 -12.52 -9.66 7.90
N GLY A 118 -13.84 -9.48 7.70
CA GLY A 118 -14.56 -8.27 8.10
C GLY A 118 -14.44 -7.95 9.60
N GLU A 119 -14.77 -8.92 10.46
CA GLU A 119 -14.66 -8.73 11.92
C GLU A 119 -13.23 -8.47 12.40
N ILE A 120 -12.24 -9.06 11.74
CA ILE A 120 -10.83 -8.79 12.03
C ILE A 120 -10.51 -7.33 11.68
N GLY A 121 -11.01 -6.89 10.53
CA GLY A 121 -10.87 -5.50 10.10
C GLY A 121 -11.46 -4.52 11.09
N ASP A 122 -12.69 -4.76 11.55
CA ASP A 122 -13.39 -3.89 12.51
C ASP A 122 -12.58 -3.72 13.80
N ILE A 123 -12.06 -4.81 14.35
CA ILE A 123 -11.22 -4.79 15.56
C ILE A 123 -9.94 -3.97 15.32
N LEU A 124 -9.25 -4.22 14.20
CA LEU A 124 -7.97 -3.56 13.93
C LEU A 124 -8.13 -2.09 13.56
N TYR A 125 -9.18 -1.71 12.84
CA TYR A 125 -9.50 -0.31 12.53
C TYR A 125 -9.89 0.47 13.79
N GLU A 126 -10.60 -0.15 14.74
CA GLU A 126 -10.88 0.47 16.03
C GLU A 126 -9.58 0.71 16.82
N VAL A 127 -8.68 -0.27 16.85
CA VAL A 127 -7.34 -0.10 17.46
C VAL A 127 -6.57 1.03 16.80
N GLU A 128 -6.55 1.08 15.46
CA GLU A 128 -5.84 2.10 14.70
C GLU A 128 -6.38 3.52 15.01
N GLN A 129 -7.70 3.69 15.03
CA GLN A 129 -8.34 4.98 15.28
C GLN A 129 -8.14 5.50 16.70
N ASN A 130 -8.06 4.60 17.68
CA ASN A 130 -7.99 4.94 19.11
C ASN A 130 -6.63 4.63 19.73
N PHE A 131 -5.58 4.47 18.90
CA PHE A 131 -4.27 4.03 19.38
C PHE A 131 -3.65 5.01 20.37
N ASP A 132 -3.32 4.50 21.55
CA ASP A 132 -2.69 5.26 22.63
C ASP A 132 -1.17 5.07 22.58
N PHE A 133 -0.44 6.05 22.03
CA PHE A 133 1.01 6.00 21.90
C PHE A 133 1.76 6.10 23.26
N VAL A 134 1.09 6.59 24.31
CA VAL A 134 1.67 6.70 25.65
C VAL A 134 1.51 5.38 26.39
N ASN A 135 0.40 4.68 26.16
CA ASN A 135 0.09 3.41 26.81
C ASN A 135 -0.38 2.36 25.77
N PRO A 136 0.51 1.87 24.92
CA PRO A 136 0.16 0.95 23.83
C PRO A 136 -0.37 -0.39 24.33
N SER A 137 0.03 -0.83 25.52
CA SER A 137 -0.43 -2.09 26.13
C SER A 137 -1.94 -2.13 26.40
N LYS A 138 -2.61 -0.98 26.44
CA LYS A 138 -4.07 -0.87 26.55
C LYS A 138 -4.78 -1.62 25.42
N HIS A 139 -4.16 -1.75 24.25
CA HIS A 139 -4.75 -2.37 23.07
C HIS A 139 -4.47 -3.88 22.96
N LEU A 140 -3.67 -4.46 23.86
CA LEU A 140 -3.34 -5.89 23.85
C LEU A 140 -4.58 -6.81 23.82
N PRO A 141 -5.66 -6.56 24.60
CA PRO A 141 -6.84 -7.42 24.53
C PRO A 141 -7.47 -7.49 23.14
N SER A 142 -7.61 -6.35 22.45
CA SER A 142 -8.15 -6.27 21.09
C SER A 142 -7.22 -6.93 20.07
N LEU A 143 -5.90 -6.71 20.19
CA LEU A 143 -4.91 -7.34 19.32
C LEU A 143 -4.89 -8.86 19.47
N VAL A 144 -4.99 -9.37 20.70
CA VAL A 144 -5.09 -10.83 20.97
C VAL A 144 -6.38 -11.39 20.39
N MET A 145 -7.50 -10.69 20.50
CA MET A 145 -8.76 -11.08 19.87
C MET A 145 -8.63 -11.15 18.34
N ALA A 146 -8.02 -10.16 17.73
CA ALA A 146 -7.74 -10.17 16.29
C ALA A 146 -6.82 -11.34 15.91
N TYR A 147 -5.76 -11.60 16.67
CA TYR A 147 -4.88 -12.77 16.48
C TYR A 147 -5.67 -14.09 16.47
N GLN A 148 -6.54 -14.31 17.45
CA GLN A 148 -7.36 -15.53 17.53
C GLN A 148 -8.27 -15.67 16.30
N LYS A 149 -8.85 -14.57 15.80
CA LYS A 149 -9.68 -14.61 14.59
C LYS A 149 -8.85 -14.86 13.33
N ILE A 150 -7.66 -14.29 13.23
CA ILE A 150 -6.74 -14.55 12.12
C ILE A 150 -6.35 -16.04 12.04
N GLN A 151 -6.17 -16.71 13.17
CA GLN A 151 -5.89 -18.16 13.20
C GLN A 151 -6.99 -19.00 12.53
N LEU A 152 -8.21 -18.51 12.48
CA LEU A 152 -9.37 -19.20 11.90
C LEU A 152 -9.57 -18.93 10.41
N LEU A 153 -8.79 -18.01 9.80
CA LEU A 153 -8.88 -17.73 8.36
C LEU A 153 -8.57 -18.98 7.54
N ASN A 154 -9.42 -19.26 6.55
CA ASN A 154 -9.26 -20.40 5.64
C ASN A 154 -8.13 -20.18 4.61
N ASP A 155 -7.81 -18.93 4.26
CA ASP A 155 -6.71 -18.59 3.37
C ASP A 155 -5.37 -18.74 4.08
N ASN A 156 -4.70 -19.88 3.86
CA ASN A 156 -3.45 -20.21 4.53
C ASN A 156 -2.33 -19.21 4.25
N TYR A 157 -2.25 -18.69 3.02
CA TYR A 157 -1.22 -17.73 2.64
C TYR A 157 -1.35 -16.42 3.43
N TRP A 158 -2.55 -15.81 3.42
CA TRP A 158 -2.79 -14.56 4.15
C TRP A 158 -2.81 -14.78 5.66
N ARG A 159 -3.37 -15.89 6.13
CA ARG A 159 -3.35 -16.24 7.56
C ARG A 159 -1.96 -16.21 8.14
N ASP A 160 -1.01 -16.93 7.53
CA ASP A 160 0.34 -17.08 8.08
C ASP A 160 1.09 -15.74 8.08
N ILE A 161 0.96 -14.94 7.01
CA ILE A 161 1.53 -13.59 6.95
C ILE A 161 0.92 -12.68 8.03
N LYS A 162 -0.39 -12.71 8.20
CA LYS A 162 -1.08 -11.82 9.16
C LYS A 162 -0.83 -12.24 10.60
N LEU A 163 -0.68 -13.52 10.88
CA LEU A 163 -0.28 -14.00 12.20
C LEU A 163 1.10 -13.46 12.60
N GLN A 164 2.07 -13.51 11.69
CA GLN A 164 3.37 -12.94 11.97
C GLN A 164 3.28 -11.44 12.23
N GLN A 165 2.59 -10.70 11.37
CA GLN A 165 2.45 -9.24 11.49
C GLN A 165 1.77 -8.83 12.80
N ILE A 166 0.69 -9.50 13.22
CA ILE A 166 0.01 -9.14 14.47
C ILE A 166 0.82 -9.55 15.70
N THR A 167 1.60 -10.64 15.62
CA THR A 167 2.53 -11.01 16.69
C THR A 167 3.56 -9.90 16.92
N ASP A 168 4.18 -9.41 15.86
CA ASP A 168 5.14 -8.29 15.94
C ASP A 168 4.52 -7.03 16.57
N ILE A 169 3.25 -6.75 16.26
CA ILE A 169 2.51 -5.62 16.86
C ILE A 169 2.23 -5.87 18.35
N ILE A 170 1.80 -7.08 18.73
CA ILE A 170 1.53 -7.45 20.12
C ILE A 170 2.83 -7.32 20.94
N GLU A 171 3.94 -7.84 20.46
CA GLU A 171 5.25 -7.70 21.10
C GLU A 171 5.65 -6.24 21.28
N ALA A 172 5.50 -5.42 20.22
CA ALA A 172 5.80 -3.99 20.29
C ALA A 172 4.90 -3.23 21.28
N CYS A 173 3.65 -3.66 21.48
CA CYS A 173 2.73 -3.03 22.43
C CYS A 173 2.90 -3.53 23.86
N ALA A 174 3.50 -4.71 24.04
CA ALA A 174 3.75 -5.29 25.36
C ALA A 174 4.99 -4.70 26.04
N GLY A 175 5.99 -4.24 25.30
CA GLY A 175 7.23 -3.63 25.79
C GLY A 175 8.38 -4.59 25.86
#